data_5d70947fb70fed0fea6015f8e9a4e4ff
#
_entry.id   5d70947fb70fed0fea6015f8e9a4e4ff
#
_cell.length_a   1.000
_cell.length_b   1.000
_cell.length_c   1.000
_cell.angle_alpha   90.00
_cell.angle_beta   90.00
_cell.angle_gamma   90.00
#
_symmetry.space_group_name_H-M   'P 1'
#
loop_
_entity.id
_entity.type
_entity.pdbx_description
1 polymer ?
#
loop_
_entity_poly.entity_id
_entity_poly.type
_entity_poly.pdbx_seq_one_letter_code
_entity_poly.pdbx_strand_id
1 'polypeptide(L)'
;ETEHQKRCTIAIDGKTIRGSENEKHKAFHVVSAFVAENQLTLGEVTVPEKTNEITAIPELLDLIDVEDGIVTLDAMGCQKKIVEKICQRKADYVLSLKGNQGDFHSDVELFFSEFANKYPKHTTTEKGHGRVETRGIRTLQ
;
A
#
# COMPACT_ATOMS: atom_id res chain seq x y z
N GLU A 1 0.15 -25.65 -20.47
CA GLU A 1 -0.54 -24.87 -19.44
C GLU A 1 0.50 -24.43 -18.44
N THR A 2 0.95 -23.17 -18.53
CA THR A 2 1.84 -22.57 -17.55
C THR A 2 1.03 -22.34 -16.28
N GLU A 3 1.27 -23.12 -15.23
CA GLU A 3 0.84 -22.79 -13.89
C GLU A 3 1.41 -21.38 -13.59
N HIS A 4 0.53 -20.39 -13.55
CA HIS A 4 0.89 -19.08 -13.00
C HIS A 4 1.17 -19.29 -11.52
N GLN A 5 2.45 -19.37 -11.17
CA GLN A 5 2.87 -19.41 -9.77
C GLN A 5 2.23 -18.21 -9.07
N LYS A 6 1.33 -18.48 -8.12
CA LYS A 6 0.58 -17.45 -7.42
C LYS A 6 1.58 -16.61 -6.59
N ARG A 7 1.79 -15.38 -7.02
CA ARG A 7 2.71 -14.46 -6.36
C ARG A 7 2.16 -14.05 -5.00
N CYS A 8 3.01 -13.98 -3.99
CA CYS A 8 2.67 -13.50 -2.66
C CYS A 8 2.32 -12.01 -2.67
N THR A 9 1.25 -11.63 -2.00
CA THR A 9 0.92 -10.22 -1.74
C THR A 9 1.42 -9.84 -0.34
N ILE A 10 2.35 -8.90 -0.29
CA ILE A 10 3.00 -8.41 0.93
C ILE A 10 2.45 -7.02 1.24
N ALA A 11 1.54 -6.93 2.20
CA ALA A 11 0.98 -5.66 2.64
C ALA A 11 1.90 -5.03 3.70
N ILE A 12 2.37 -3.81 3.43
CA ILE A 12 3.13 -3.01 4.41
C ILE A 12 2.23 -1.90 4.92
N ASP A 13 2.04 -1.86 6.23
CA ASP A 13 1.18 -0.88 6.91
C ASP A 13 1.80 -0.44 8.24
N GLY A 14 1.56 0.82 8.60
CA GLY A 14 1.99 1.42 9.84
C GLY A 14 0.87 1.54 10.86
N LYS A 15 1.11 1.12 12.10
CA LYS A 15 0.12 1.13 13.16
C LYS A 15 0.65 1.70 14.47
N THR A 16 -0.05 2.68 15.02
CA THR A 16 0.23 3.19 16.36
C THR A 16 -0.27 2.21 17.41
N ILE A 17 0.60 1.75 18.28
CA ILE A 17 0.26 0.84 19.38
C ILE A 17 -0.41 1.66 20.49
N ARG A 18 -1.73 1.58 20.55
CA ARG A 18 -2.53 2.25 21.59
C ARG A 18 -2.17 1.68 22.98
N GLY A 19 -2.03 2.58 23.97
CA GLY A 19 -1.69 2.18 25.34
C GLY A 19 -0.20 1.98 25.60
N SER A 20 0.68 2.17 24.59
CA SER A 20 2.13 2.23 24.80
C SER A 20 2.63 3.61 25.26
N GLU A 21 1.74 4.59 25.30
CA GLU A 21 2.02 5.96 25.76
C GLU A 21 1.99 6.03 27.29
N ASN A 22 2.96 6.75 27.89
CA ASN A 22 2.98 7.12 29.30
C ASN A 22 3.51 8.55 29.45
N GLU A 23 3.58 9.06 30.71
CA GLU A 23 4.01 10.44 30.98
C GLU A 23 5.40 10.80 30.43
N LYS A 24 6.24 9.82 30.11
CA LYS A 24 7.63 10.00 29.65
C LYS A 24 7.85 9.62 28.17
N HIS A 25 6.95 8.84 27.57
CA HIS A 25 7.13 8.31 26.21
C HIS A 25 5.85 8.45 25.39
N LYS A 26 5.98 8.89 24.13
CA LYS A 26 4.92 8.85 23.14
C LYS A 26 4.61 7.40 22.74
N ALA A 27 3.41 7.16 22.22
CA ALA A 27 3.00 5.85 21.71
C ALA A 27 3.96 5.38 20.60
N PHE A 28 4.36 4.11 20.66
CA PHE A 28 5.15 3.49 19.61
C PHE A 28 4.35 3.32 18.33
N HIS A 29 5.01 3.53 17.22
CA HIS A 29 4.46 3.26 15.91
C HIS A 29 5.23 2.09 15.28
N VAL A 30 4.52 1.11 14.75
CA VAL A 30 5.10 -0.10 14.16
C VAL A 30 4.74 -0.16 12.69
N VAL A 31 5.74 -0.36 11.83
CA VAL A 31 5.55 -0.65 10.40
C VAL A 31 5.79 -2.15 10.23
N SER A 32 4.81 -2.87 9.72
CA SER A 32 4.85 -4.31 9.56
C SER A 32 4.61 -4.73 8.11
N ALA A 33 5.21 -5.86 7.71
CA ALA A 33 4.98 -6.53 6.45
C ALA A 33 4.20 -7.81 6.68
N PHE A 34 3.04 -7.95 6.06
CA PHE A 34 2.11 -9.04 6.24
C PHE A 34 1.78 -9.72 4.91
N VAL A 35 1.89 -11.04 4.86
CA VAL A 35 1.48 -11.87 3.72
C VAL A 35 0.04 -12.32 3.91
N ALA A 36 -0.86 -11.83 3.06
CA ALA A 36 -2.29 -12.07 3.20
C ALA A 36 -2.69 -13.53 2.95
N GLU A 37 -2.01 -14.23 2.03
CA GLU A 37 -2.35 -15.60 1.61
C GLU A 37 -2.19 -16.62 2.73
N ASN A 38 -1.17 -16.47 3.55
CA ASN A 38 -0.85 -17.43 4.64
C ASN A 38 -0.89 -16.78 6.03
N GLN A 39 -1.36 -15.54 6.13
CA GLN A 39 -1.55 -14.79 7.38
C GLN A 39 -0.25 -14.69 8.22
N LEU A 40 0.86 -14.48 7.55
CA LEU A 40 2.19 -14.43 8.17
C LEU A 40 2.74 -13.01 8.18
N THR A 41 3.20 -12.56 9.35
CA THR A 41 4.04 -11.35 9.45
C THR A 41 5.49 -11.72 9.15
N LEU A 42 6.05 -11.12 8.08
CA LEU A 42 7.44 -11.34 7.67
C LEU A 42 8.44 -10.59 8.54
N GLY A 43 8.04 -9.41 9.02
CA GLY A 43 8.89 -8.57 9.84
C GLY A 43 8.19 -7.29 10.25
N GLU A 44 8.82 -6.58 11.20
CA GLU A 44 8.32 -5.30 11.69
C GLU A 44 9.49 -4.38 12.11
N VAL A 45 9.26 -3.08 11.99
CA VAL A 45 10.18 -2.04 12.44
C VAL A 45 9.41 -1.08 13.34
N THR A 46 9.92 -0.84 14.54
CA THR A 46 9.33 0.12 15.47
C THR A 46 9.96 1.49 15.28
N VAL A 47 9.13 2.51 15.11
CA VAL A 47 9.58 3.91 15.00
C VAL A 47 8.97 4.77 16.11
N PRO A 48 9.70 5.80 16.59
CA PRO A 48 9.23 6.65 17.69
C PRO A 48 7.98 7.47 17.33
N GLU A 49 7.82 7.82 16.07
CA GLU A 49 6.75 8.68 15.59
C GLU A 49 6.21 8.20 14.23
N LYS A 50 4.92 8.42 13.99
CA LYS A 50 4.24 8.07 12.73
C LYS A 50 4.90 8.72 11.50
N THR A 51 5.46 9.91 11.64
CA THR A 51 6.17 10.64 10.57
C THR A 51 7.39 9.88 10.02
N ASN A 52 7.89 8.89 10.77
CA ASN A 52 9.04 8.09 10.39
C ASN A 52 8.70 6.83 9.58
N GLU A 53 7.42 6.57 9.24
CA GLU A 53 7.02 5.42 8.40
C GLU A 53 7.77 5.39 7.07
N ILE A 54 7.89 6.55 6.40
CA ILE A 54 8.58 6.67 5.10
C ILE A 54 10.04 6.20 5.20
N THR A 55 10.69 6.41 6.34
CA THR A 55 12.08 5.98 6.59
C THR A 55 12.16 4.52 7.02
N ALA A 56 11.14 4.01 7.71
CA ALA A 56 11.08 2.63 8.19
C ALA A 56 10.79 1.61 7.07
N ILE A 57 10.00 1.99 6.05
CA ILE A 57 9.65 1.08 4.94
C ILE A 57 10.89 0.57 4.21
N PRO A 58 11.88 1.39 3.79
CA PRO A 58 13.11 0.90 3.18
C PRO A 58 13.92 -0.02 4.09
N GLU A 59 13.97 0.26 5.40
CA GLU A 59 14.63 -0.58 6.40
C GLU A 59 13.94 -1.95 6.50
N LEU A 60 12.60 -1.97 6.60
CA LEU A 60 11.82 -3.19 6.62
C LEU A 60 12.03 -4.03 5.35
N LEU A 61 12.07 -3.40 4.17
CA LEU A 61 12.34 -4.06 2.89
C LEU A 61 13.74 -4.68 2.83
N ASP A 62 14.71 -4.21 3.63
CA ASP A 62 16.04 -4.84 3.73
C ASP A 62 16.05 -6.06 4.65
N LEU A 63 15.14 -6.13 5.61
CA LEU A 63 15.05 -7.21 6.59
C LEU A 63 14.28 -8.43 6.09
N ILE A 64 13.43 -8.28 5.08
CA ILE A 64 12.52 -9.33 4.61
C ILE A 64 12.84 -9.73 3.17
N ASP A 65 12.45 -10.95 2.80
CA ASP A 65 12.49 -11.38 1.41
C ASP A 65 11.18 -11.02 0.71
N VAL A 66 11.28 -10.22 -0.36
CA VAL A 66 10.15 -9.77 -1.18
C VAL A 66 10.30 -10.14 -2.65
N GLU A 67 11.38 -10.86 -3.02
CA GLU A 67 11.67 -11.24 -4.42
C GLU A 67 10.46 -11.97 -5.03
N ASP A 68 10.10 -11.62 -6.27
CA ASP A 68 8.94 -12.12 -7.00
C ASP A 68 7.57 -11.86 -6.33
N GLY A 69 7.51 -11.13 -5.22
CA GLY A 69 6.29 -10.72 -4.53
C GLY A 69 5.66 -9.47 -5.14
N ILE A 70 4.47 -9.12 -4.63
CA ILE A 70 3.77 -7.86 -4.91
C ILE A 70 3.65 -7.09 -3.58
N VAL A 71 4.41 -6.00 -3.44
CA VAL A 71 4.37 -5.14 -2.26
C VAL A 71 3.22 -4.14 -2.40
N THR A 72 2.34 -4.08 -1.41
CA THR A 72 1.25 -3.09 -1.38
C THR A 72 1.47 -2.09 -0.26
N LEU A 73 1.27 -0.82 -0.57
CA LEU A 73 1.43 0.31 0.36
C LEU A 73 0.27 1.29 0.22
N ASP A 74 -0.02 1.96 1.31
CA ASP A 74 -0.95 3.09 1.30
C ASP A 74 -0.33 4.34 0.61
N ALA A 75 -1.08 5.44 0.59
CA ALA A 75 -0.65 6.66 -0.08
C ALA A 75 0.58 7.31 0.57
N MET A 76 0.87 7.06 1.83
CA MET A 76 2.08 7.57 2.50
C MET A 76 3.34 6.89 1.96
N GLY A 77 3.24 5.60 1.64
CA GLY A 77 4.30 4.82 1.01
C GLY A 77 4.49 5.08 -0.50
N CYS A 78 3.62 5.88 -1.14
CA CYS A 78 3.74 6.25 -2.55
C CYS A 78 4.89 7.27 -2.75
N GLN A 79 6.14 6.82 -2.62
CA GLN A 79 7.34 7.64 -2.70
C GLN A 79 8.34 7.01 -3.68
N LYS A 80 8.98 7.87 -4.50
CA LYS A 80 9.94 7.42 -5.53
C LYS A 80 11.04 6.51 -4.96
N LYS A 81 11.64 6.89 -3.83
CA LYS A 81 12.70 6.10 -3.19
C LYS A 81 12.24 4.73 -2.70
N ILE A 82 10.98 4.62 -2.26
CA ILE A 82 10.38 3.34 -1.84
C ILE A 82 10.16 2.45 -3.07
N VAL A 83 9.62 3.01 -4.15
CA VAL A 83 9.45 2.29 -5.42
C VAL A 83 10.79 1.78 -5.95
N GLU A 84 11.82 2.64 -6.00
CA GLU A 84 13.17 2.25 -6.41
C GLU A 84 13.70 1.08 -5.56
N LYS A 85 13.46 1.12 -4.24
CA LYS A 85 13.88 0.06 -3.33
C LYS A 85 13.16 -1.26 -3.60
N ILE A 86 11.83 -1.24 -3.81
CA ILE A 86 11.05 -2.42 -4.14
C ILE A 86 11.55 -3.05 -5.45
N CYS A 87 11.77 -2.23 -6.49
CA CYS A 87 12.31 -2.69 -7.77
C CYS A 87 13.71 -3.29 -7.63
N GLN A 88 14.60 -2.68 -6.82
CA GLN A 88 15.93 -3.23 -6.52
C GLN A 88 15.87 -4.59 -5.85
N ARG A 89 14.82 -4.84 -5.06
CA ARG A 89 14.54 -6.13 -4.41
C ARG A 89 13.80 -7.12 -5.32
N LYS A 90 13.64 -6.80 -6.63
CA LYS A 90 12.98 -7.62 -7.65
C LYS A 90 11.52 -7.97 -7.31
N ALA A 91 10.81 -7.07 -6.64
CA ALA A 91 9.39 -7.18 -6.38
C ALA A 91 8.60 -6.20 -7.27
N ASP A 92 7.33 -6.52 -7.50
CA ASP A 92 6.36 -5.58 -8.05
C ASP A 92 5.66 -4.81 -6.93
N TYR A 93 4.89 -3.80 -7.30
CA TYR A 93 4.19 -2.98 -6.31
C TYR A 93 2.80 -2.56 -6.76
N VAL A 94 1.93 -2.35 -5.78
CA VAL A 94 0.64 -1.66 -5.91
C VAL A 94 0.58 -0.56 -4.85
N LEU A 95 0.50 0.69 -5.30
CA LEU A 95 0.51 1.86 -4.42
C LEU A 95 -0.78 2.65 -4.54
N SER A 96 -1.30 3.13 -3.41
CA SER A 96 -2.42 4.07 -3.42
C SER A 96 -1.92 5.46 -3.77
N LEU A 97 -2.53 6.08 -4.79
CA LEU A 97 -2.26 7.47 -5.16
C LEU A 97 -3.37 8.36 -4.58
N LYS A 98 -2.99 9.41 -3.88
CA LYS A 98 -3.89 10.40 -3.28
C LYS A 98 -3.34 11.81 -3.45
N GLY A 99 -4.08 12.82 -3.00
CA GLY A 99 -3.71 14.23 -3.10
C GLY A 99 -2.39 14.64 -2.43
N ASN A 100 -1.75 13.76 -1.64
CA ASN A 100 -0.39 13.99 -1.14
C ASN A 100 0.69 13.92 -2.24
N GLN A 101 0.35 13.46 -3.45
CA GLN A 101 1.20 13.45 -4.65
C GLN A 101 0.77 14.50 -5.68
N GLY A 102 0.15 15.59 -5.23
CA GLY A 102 -0.16 16.82 -5.95
C GLY A 102 -0.38 16.67 -7.47
N ASP A 103 0.61 17.12 -8.23
CA ASP A 103 0.53 17.16 -9.69
C ASP A 103 0.28 15.79 -10.33
N PHE A 104 0.97 14.75 -9.84
CA PHE A 104 0.80 13.39 -10.38
C PHE A 104 -0.62 12.84 -10.15
N HIS A 105 -1.22 13.13 -9.00
CA HIS A 105 -2.60 12.76 -8.72
C HIS A 105 -3.56 13.48 -9.68
N SER A 106 -3.35 14.79 -9.89
CA SER A 106 -4.18 15.59 -10.78
C SER A 106 -4.06 15.16 -12.24
N ASP A 107 -2.85 14.81 -12.70
CA ASP A 107 -2.62 14.29 -14.05
C ASP A 107 -3.35 12.96 -14.28
N VAL A 108 -3.33 12.06 -13.29
CA VAL A 108 -4.05 10.79 -13.35
C VAL A 108 -5.57 11.01 -13.35
N GLU A 109 -6.10 11.92 -12.52
CA GLU A 109 -7.53 12.29 -12.53
C GLU A 109 -7.95 12.86 -13.87
N LEU A 110 -7.17 13.79 -14.43
CA LEU A 110 -7.41 14.39 -15.73
C LEU A 110 -7.43 13.32 -16.82
N PHE A 111 -6.43 12.45 -16.85
CA PHE A 111 -6.37 11.33 -17.80
C PHE A 111 -7.63 10.47 -17.75
N PHE A 112 -8.03 10.01 -16.56
CA PHE A 112 -9.24 9.18 -16.42
C PHE A 112 -10.53 9.94 -16.72
N SER A 113 -10.58 11.27 -16.53
CA SER A 113 -11.75 12.08 -16.90
C SER A 113 -11.90 12.22 -18.41
N GLU A 114 -10.79 12.45 -19.14
CA GLU A 114 -10.79 12.63 -20.60
C GLU A 114 -11.02 11.32 -21.34
N PHE A 115 -10.43 10.22 -20.83
CA PHE A 115 -10.47 8.91 -21.48
C PHE A 115 -11.45 7.92 -20.84
N ALA A 116 -12.29 8.39 -19.90
CA ALA A 116 -13.22 7.54 -19.16
C ALA A 116 -14.10 6.63 -20.04
N ASN A 117 -14.51 7.12 -21.21
CA ASN A 117 -15.35 6.38 -22.15
C ASN A 117 -14.60 5.32 -22.95
N LYS A 118 -13.26 5.34 -22.96
CA LYS A 118 -12.44 4.37 -23.67
C LYS A 118 -12.15 3.11 -22.85
N TYR A 119 -12.33 3.18 -21.53
CA TYR A 119 -12.02 2.09 -20.62
C TYR A 119 -13.29 1.57 -19.95
N PRO A 120 -13.51 0.24 -19.94
CA PRO A 120 -14.68 -0.33 -19.30
C PRO A 120 -14.69 0.00 -17.82
N LYS A 121 -15.87 0.39 -17.31
CA LYS A 121 -16.11 0.59 -15.90
C LYS A 121 -16.75 -0.64 -15.30
N HIS A 122 -16.05 -1.31 -14.41
CA HIS A 122 -16.66 -2.34 -13.57
C HIS A 122 -17.31 -1.66 -12.36
N THR A 123 -18.57 -1.97 -12.09
CA THR A 123 -19.33 -1.33 -11.00
C THR A 123 -19.90 -2.39 -10.08
N THR A 124 -19.66 -2.24 -8.78
CA THR A 124 -20.27 -3.05 -7.72
C THR A 124 -21.16 -2.18 -6.86
N THR A 125 -22.33 -2.71 -6.46
CA THR A 125 -23.25 -2.03 -5.55
C THR A 125 -23.49 -2.95 -4.35
N GLU A 126 -23.21 -2.43 -3.17
CA GLU A 126 -23.41 -3.13 -1.89
C GLU A 126 -24.38 -2.37 -1.02
N LYS A 127 -25.23 -3.09 -0.29
CA LYS A 127 -26.15 -2.53 0.67
C LYS A 127 -25.81 -3.04 2.07
N GLY A 128 -25.44 -2.14 2.96
CA GLY A 128 -25.08 -2.47 4.34
C GLY A 128 -25.25 -1.28 5.28
N HIS A 129 -25.51 -1.56 6.55
CA HIS A 129 -25.59 -0.56 7.62
C HIS A 129 -26.47 0.68 7.28
N GLY A 130 -27.59 0.46 6.59
CA GLY A 130 -28.55 1.53 6.26
C GLY A 130 -28.17 2.41 5.07
N ARG A 131 -27.10 2.09 4.32
CA ARG A 131 -26.70 2.82 3.11
C ARG A 131 -26.44 1.89 1.94
N VAL A 132 -26.53 2.46 0.74
CA VAL A 132 -26.16 1.81 -0.51
C VAL A 132 -24.87 2.46 -1.00
N GLU A 133 -23.81 1.65 -1.17
CA GLU A 133 -22.53 2.10 -1.73
C GLU A 133 -22.37 1.53 -3.14
N THR A 134 -22.09 2.41 -4.10
CA THR A 134 -21.74 2.03 -5.46
C THR A 134 -20.28 2.38 -5.72
N ARG A 135 -19.46 1.38 -6.00
CA ARG A 135 -18.04 1.53 -6.32
C ARG A 135 -17.81 1.25 -7.78
N GLY A 136 -17.01 2.08 -8.43
CA GLY A 136 -16.63 1.89 -9.82
C GLY A 136 -15.12 1.83 -9.97
N ILE A 137 -14.63 0.83 -10.71
CA ILE A 137 -13.21 0.65 -11.00
C ILE A 137 -13.01 0.72 -12.52
N ARG A 138 -11.98 1.42 -12.94
CA ARG A 138 -11.46 1.38 -14.31
C ARG A 138 -10.01 0.95 -14.26
N THR A 139 -9.60 0.10 -15.18
CA THR A 139 -8.21 -0.34 -15.32
C THR A 139 -7.67 0.06 -16.68
N LEU A 140 -6.40 0.45 -16.67
CA LEU A 140 -5.60 0.73 -17.84
C LEU A 140 -4.50 -0.33 -17.92
N GLN A 141 -4.30 -0.91 -19.10
CA GLN A 141 -3.19 -1.81 -19.42
C GLN A 141 -2.30 -1.18 -20.47
#